data_230e4eadee60e5b2b03759d43292172c
#
_entry.id   230e4eadee60e5b2b03759d43292172c
#
_cell.length_a   1.000
_cell.length_b   1.000
_cell.length_c   1.000
_cell.angle_alpha   90.00
_cell.angle_beta   90.00
_cell.angle_gamma   90.00
#
_symmetry.space_group_name_H-M   'P 1'
#
loop_
_entity.id
_entity.type
_entity.pdbx_description
1 polymer ?
#
loop_
_entity_poly.entity_id
_entity_poly.type
_entity_poly.pdbx_seq_one_letter_code
_entity_poly.pdbx_strand_id
1 'polypeptide(L)'
;MKYRELYEVLDQRRNHNSNFRYTDYSGWKERPQTYLTLARPLWIIAEDHGTGYRFWITQSSRDMKVSYAKMTAQGNGPNLAYCQQCKKKSELAVIVSRLFAELDAAAAA
;
A
#
# COMPACT_ATOMS: atom_id res chain seq x y z
N MET A 1 -12.96 12.16 2.34
CA MET A 1 -12.43 10.87 2.85
C MET A 1 -10.91 10.97 2.98
N LYS A 2 -10.40 10.55 4.11
CA LYS A 2 -8.95 10.47 4.32
C LYS A 2 -8.36 9.42 3.38
N TYR A 3 -7.18 9.67 2.89
CA TYR A 3 -6.45 8.75 2.02
C TYR A 3 -7.13 8.47 0.68
N ARG A 4 -7.98 9.39 0.22
CA ARG A 4 -8.73 9.21 -1.02
C ARG A 4 -7.82 8.89 -2.20
N GLU A 5 -6.77 9.67 -2.39
CA GLU A 5 -5.84 9.49 -3.50
C GLU A 5 -5.15 8.13 -3.44
N LEU A 6 -4.81 7.68 -2.23
CA LEU A 6 -4.21 6.37 -2.04
C LEU A 6 -5.14 5.26 -2.50
N TYR A 7 -6.41 5.31 -2.06
CA TYR A 7 -7.38 4.29 -2.48
C TYR A 7 -7.63 4.33 -3.98
N GLU A 8 -7.63 5.51 -4.58
CA GLU A 8 -7.78 5.64 -6.03
C GLU A 8 -6.64 4.93 -6.78
N VAL A 9 -5.40 5.11 -6.33
CA VAL A 9 -4.23 4.44 -6.91
C VAL A 9 -4.35 2.93 -6.78
N LEU A 10 -4.71 2.45 -5.60
CA LEU A 10 -4.84 1.02 -5.35
C LEU A 10 -5.98 0.39 -6.15
N ASP A 11 -7.14 1.05 -6.20
CA ASP A 11 -8.29 0.56 -6.94
C ASP A 11 -8.03 0.56 -8.45
N GLN A 12 -7.37 1.59 -8.96
CA GLN A 12 -7.01 1.66 -10.36
C GLN A 12 -6.09 0.52 -10.75
N ARG A 13 -5.08 0.22 -9.93
CA ARG A 13 -4.19 -0.89 -10.21
C ARG A 13 -4.92 -2.22 -10.16
N ARG A 14 -5.79 -2.41 -9.18
CA ARG A 14 -6.61 -3.63 -9.08
C ARG A 14 -7.49 -3.81 -10.31
N ASN A 15 -8.09 -2.73 -10.80
CA ASN A 15 -9.00 -2.80 -11.94
C ASN A 15 -8.28 -3.10 -13.26
N HIS A 16 -7.01 -2.71 -13.37
CA HIS A 16 -6.22 -2.92 -14.59
C HIS A 16 -5.30 -4.13 -14.51
N ASN A 17 -5.20 -4.77 -13.35
CA ASN A 17 -4.25 -5.87 -13.15
C ASN A 17 -4.88 -6.93 -12.26
N SER A 18 -5.29 -8.05 -12.86
CA SER A 18 -5.94 -9.15 -12.14
C SER A 18 -5.02 -9.84 -11.13
N ASN A 19 -3.72 -9.62 -11.22
CA ASN A 19 -2.74 -10.19 -10.31
C ASN A 19 -2.51 -9.33 -9.08
N PHE A 20 -3.19 -8.18 -8.98
CA PHE A 20 -3.06 -7.27 -7.86
C PHE A 20 -4.32 -7.30 -6.99
N ARG A 21 -4.11 -7.37 -5.68
CA ARG A 21 -5.20 -7.25 -4.71
C ARG A 21 -4.67 -6.59 -3.43
N TYR A 22 -5.56 -5.98 -2.68
CA TYR A 22 -5.20 -5.41 -1.39
C TYR A 22 -6.32 -5.61 -0.37
N THR A 23 -5.93 -5.60 0.90
CA THR A 23 -6.85 -5.67 2.01
C THR A 23 -6.64 -4.45 2.91
N ASP A 24 -7.71 -3.73 3.18
CA ASP A 24 -7.70 -2.57 4.08
C ASP A 24 -8.17 -3.01 5.46
N TYR A 25 -7.21 -3.24 6.35
CA TYR A 25 -7.51 -3.64 7.72
C TYR A 25 -7.95 -2.48 8.60
N SER A 26 -7.70 -1.23 8.17
CA SER A 26 -8.08 -0.05 8.92
C SER A 26 -9.54 0.33 8.76
N GLY A 27 -10.17 -0.06 7.67
CA GLY A 27 -11.57 0.24 7.41
C GLY A 27 -11.84 1.68 7.01
N TRP A 28 -10.83 2.48 6.67
CA TRP A 28 -11.00 3.88 6.30
C TRP A 28 -11.88 4.07 5.06
N LYS A 29 -11.78 3.14 4.11
CA LYS A 29 -12.56 3.22 2.87
C LYS A 29 -14.03 2.96 3.12
N GLU A 30 -14.34 1.97 3.97
CA GLU A 30 -15.72 1.55 4.25
C GLU A 30 -16.41 2.42 5.28
N ARG A 31 -15.66 2.95 6.25
CA ARG A 31 -16.20 3.72 7.38
C ARG A 31 -15.40 5.00 7.59
N PRO A 32 -15.35 5.89 6.61
CA PRO A 32 -14.43 7.03 6.68
C PRO A 32 -14.86 8.12 7.65
N GLN A 33 -16.12 8.13 8.10
CA GLN A 33 -16.68 9.22 8.88
C GLN A 33 -16.94 8.88 10.35
N THR A 34 -16.66 7.67 10.80
CA THR A 34 -16.93 7.28 12.19
C THR A 34 -15.76 7.61 13.09
N TYR A 35 -16.05 7.93 14.34
CA TYR A 35 -15.00 8.19 15.32
C TYR A 35 -14.14 6.94 15.59
N LEU A 36 -14.70 5.75 15.43
CA LEU A 36 -13.94 4.51 15.55
C LEU A 36 -12.87 4.42 14.47
N THR A 37 -13.22 4.83 13.26
CA THR A 37 -12.29 4.86 12.15
C THR A 37 -11.21 5.93 12.37
N LEU A 38 -11.59 7.08 12.94
CA LEU A 38 -10.63 8.14 13.24
C LEU A 38 -9.54 7.71 14.23
N ALA A 39 -9.87 6.79 15.13
CA ALA A 39 -8.93 6.28 16.11
C ALA A 39 -8.04 5.16 15.57
N ARG A 40 -8.35 4.60 14.40
CA ARG A 40 -7.58 3.49 13.84
C ARG A 40 -6.42 3.98 13.00
N PRO A 41 -5.24 3.40 13.17
CA PRO A 41 -4.14 3.66 12.24
C PRO A 41 -4.43 3.06 10.87
N LEU A 42 -3.89 3.67 9.84
CA LEU A 42 -3.97 3.11 8.49
C LEU A 42 -3.19 1.80 8.45
N TRP A 43 -3.80 0.77 7.86
CA TRP A 43 -3.16 -0.52 7.71
C TRP A 43 -3.70 -1.21 6.47
N ILE A 44 -2.90 -1.20 5.40
CA ILE A 44 -3.23 -1.83 4.14
C ILE A 44 -2.11 -2.79 3.79
N ILE A 45 -2.48 -4.01 3.41
CA ILE A 45 -1.55 -4.99 2.86
C ILE A 45 -1.97 -5.27 1.43
N ALA A 46 -1.05 -5.10 0.49
CA ALA A 46 -1.29 -5.31 -0.93
C ALA A 46 -0.34 -6.38 -1.46
N GLU A 47 -0.83 -7.21 -2.36
CA GLU A 47 -0.06 -8.26 -3.00
C GLU A 47 -0.12 -8.09 -4.50
N ASP A 48 1.05 -7.96 -5.12
CA ASP A 48 1.18 -7.82 -6.57
C ASP A 48 1.91 -9.05 -7.11
N HIS A 49 1.14 -10.01 -7.61
CA HIS A 49 1.70 -11.24 -8.15
C HIS A 49 2.34 -11.04 -9.53
N GLY A 50 2.03 -9.92 -10.20
CA GLY A 50 2.67 -9.58 -11.47
C GLY A 50 4.13 -9.19 -11.31
N THR A 51 4.45 -8.40 -10.28
CA THR A 51 5.83 -7.99 -9.97
C THR A 51 6.47 -8.87 -8.92
N GLY A 52 5.68 -9.61 -8.15
CA GLY A 52 6.18 -10.50 -7.11
C GLY A 52 6.45 -9.82 -5.77
N TYR A 53 5.84 -8.68 -5.49
CA TYR A 53 6.07 -7.94 -4.26
C TYR A 53 4.81 -7.79 -3.42
N ARG A 54 5.00 -7.77 -2.11
CA ARG A 54 3.97 -7.42 -1.14
C ARG A 54 4.30 -6.07 -0.53
N PHE A 55 3.26 -5.26 -0.34
CA PHE A 55 3.36 -3.90 0.17
C PHE A 55 2.64 -3.78 1.50
N TRP A 56 3.22 -3.00 2.40
CA TRP A 56 2.57 -2.58 3.64
C TRP A 56 2.49 -1.08 3.63
N ILE A 57 1.27 -0.55 3.73
CA ILE A 57 1.02 0.89 3.76
C ILE A 57 0.40 1.18 5.12
N THR A 58 1.15 1.82 5.99
CA THR A 58 0.77 1.93 7.39
C THR A 58 0.97 3.33 7.92
N GLN A 59 0.15 3.67 8.92
CA GLN A 59 0.34 4.85 9.75
C GLN A 59 0.24 4.40 11.20
N SER A 60 1.27 4.69 11.99
CA SER A 60 1.23 4.49 13.42
C SER A 60 1.75 5.76 14.10
N SER A 61 1.04 6.25 15.13
CA SER A 61 1.38 7.47 15.84
C SER A 61 1.60 8.65 14.88
N ARG A 62 2.84 8.99 14.61
CA ARG A 62 3.23 10.12 13.76
C ARG A 62 3.82 9.69 12.43
N ASP A 63 4.03 8.39 12.25
CA ASP A 63 4.75 7.88 11.10
C ASP A 63 3.79 7.26 10.10
N MET A 64 3.87 7.76 8.87
CA MET A 64 3.26 7.12 7.71
C MET A 64 4.39 6.53 6.89
N LYS A 65 4.23 5.29 6.46
CA LYS A 65 5.27 4.64 5.66
C LYS A 65 4.71 3.63 4.69
N VAL A 66 5.47 3.45 3.62
CA VAL A 66 5.25 2.42 2.62
C VAL A 66 6.47 1.52 2.65
N SER A 67 6.22 0.23 2.80
CA SER A 67 7.27 -0.78 2.78
C SER A 67 6.91 -1.84 1.76
N TYR A 68 7.90 -2.52 1.18
CA TYR A 68 7.62 -3.69 0.37
C TYR A 68 8.73 -4.73 0.52
N ALA A 69 8.37 -5.97 0.25
CA ALA A 69 9.30 -7.09 0.24
C ALA A 69 8.87 -8.06 -0.85
N LYS A 70 9.83 -8.77 -1.40
CA LYS A 70 9.56 -9.81 -2.39
C LYS A 70 8.79 -10.95 -1.73
N MET A 71 7.73 -11.40 -2.39
CA MET A 71 6.99 -12.58 -1.91
C MET A 71 7.78 -13.84 -2.19
N THR A 72 7.82 -14.73 -1.21
CA THR A 72 8.49 -16.01 -1.34
C THR A 72 7.52 -17.14 -0.99
N ALA A 73 7.86 -18.35 -1.38
CA ALA A 73 7.04 -19.53 -1.09
C ALA A 73 6.93 -19.81 0.41
N GLN A 74 7.86 -19.32 1.21
CA GLN A 74 7.89 -19.50 2.66
C GLN A 74 7.26 -18.33 3.41
N GLY A 75 6.60 -17.42 2.70
CA GLY A 75 5.99 -16.23 3.28
C GLY A 75 6.95 -15.05 3.30
N ASN A 76 6.61 -14.06 4.12
CA ASN A 76 7.43 -12.87 4.20
C ASN A 76 8.60 -13.08 5.12
N GLY A 77 9.79 -12.96 4.58
CA GLY A 77 10.95 -12.82 5.43
C GLY A 77 10.87 -11.51 6.23
N PRO A 78 11.62 -11.40 7.31
CA PRO A 78 11.68 -10.17 8.09
C PRO A 78 12.37 -9.02 7.35
N ASN A 79 13.03 -9.30 6.23
CA ASN A 79 13.84 -8.34 5.52
C ASN A 79 13.01 -7.60 4.49
N LEU A 80 12.68 -6.35 4.81
CA LEU A 80 12.04 -5.46 3.85
C LEU A 80 13.04 -5.04 2.79
N ALA A 81 12.64 -5.13 1.52
CA ALA A 81 13.48 -4.65 0.42
C ALA A 81 13.48 -3.12 0.37
N TYR A 82 12.44 -2.51 0.95
CA TYR A 82 12.27 -1.06 0.87
C TYR A 82 11.37 -0.59 2.01
N CYS A 83 11.69 0.59 2.53
CA CYS A 83 10.84 1.26 3.50
C CYS A 83 11.02 2.77 3.34
N GLN A 84 9.93 3.49 3.07
CA GLN A 84 9.96 4.94 2.94
C GLN A 84 8.92 5.57 3.86
N GLN A 85 9.35 6.52 4.67
CA GLN A 85 8.46 7.32 5.51
C GLN A 85 8.01 8.57 4.77
N CYS A 86 6.83 9.07 5.13
CA CYS A 86 6.34 10.35 4.62
C CYS A 86 5.60 11.10 5.74
N LYS A 87 5.43 12.40 5.53
CA LYS A 87 4.82 13.27 6.53
C LYS A 87 3.39 13.66 6.22
N LYS A 88 3.01 13.61 4.95
CA LYS A 88 1.69 14.05 4.49
C LYS A 88 0.93 12.89 3.88
N LYS A 89 -0.38 12.83 4.16
CA LYS A 89 -1.24 11.78 3.62
C LYS A 89 -1.26 11.76 2.09
N SER A 90 -1.17 12.92 1.47
CA SER A 90 -1.13 13.01 0.01
C SER A 90 0.13 12.40 -0.60
N GLU A 91 1.21 12.34 0.15
CA GLU A 91 2.47 11.74 -0.32
C GLU A 91 2.37 10.22 -0.47
N LEU A 92 1.49 9.58 0.29
CA LEU A 92 1.32 8.12 0.21
C LEU A 92 0.94 7.68 -1.20
N ALA A 93 -0.03 8.35 -1.81
CA ALA A 93 -0.47 8.03 -3.17
C ALA A 93 0.66 8.21 -4.18
N VAL A 94 1.42 9.28 -4.04
CA VAL A 94 2.54 9.58 -4.94
C VAL A 94 3.62 8.52 -4.81
N ILE A 95 3.98 8.14 -3.59
CA ILE A 95 5.00 7.13 -3.33
C ILE A 95 4.57 5.77 -3.91
N VAL A 96 3.35 5.34 -3.61
CA VAL A 96 2.84 4.05 -4.07
C VAL A 96 2.76 4.00 -5.60
N SER A 97 2.26 5.06 -6.23
CA SER A 97 2.18 5.15 -7.68
C SER A 97 3.58 5.06 -8.33
N ARG A 98 4.55 5.77 -7.76
CA ARG A 98 5.93 5.74 -8.24
C ARG A 98 6.54 4.35 -8.11
N LEU A 99 6.32 3.69 -6.96
CA LEU A 99 6.84 2.34 -6.74
C LEU A 99 6.25 1.33 -7.71
N PHE A 100 4.96 1.42 -7.98
CA PHE A 100 4.33 0.55 -8.98
C PHE A 100 4.97 0.73 -10.35
N ALA A 101 5.22 1.97 -10.76
CA ALA A 101 5.84 2.25 -12.05
C ALA A 101 7.29 1.71 -12.10
N GLU A 102 8.04 1.90 -11.05
CA GLU A 102 9.43 1.42 -10.97
C GLU A 102 9.51 -0.11 -11.01
N LEU A 103 8.63 -0.78 -10.27
CA LEU A 103 8.61 -2.24 -10.23
C LEU A 103 8.11 -2.83 -11.55
N ASP A 104 7.13 -2.20 -12.20
CA ASP A 104 6.67 -2.62 -13.52
C ASP A 104 7.77 -2.49 -14.55
N ALA A 105 8.53 -1.39 -14.53
CA ALA A 105 9.65 -1.20 -15.44
C ALA A 105 10.74 -2.24 -15.21
N ALA A 106 11.04 -2.56 -13.97
CA ALA A 106 12.03 -3.58 -13.63
C ALA A 106 11.58 -4.97 -14.07
N ALA A 107 10.30 -5.28 -13.94
CA ALA A 107 9.75 -6.58 -14.35
C ALA A 107 9.72 -6.73 -15.88
N ALA A 108 9.61 -5.63 -16.62
CA ALA A 108 9.59 -5.64 -18.08
C ALA A 108 11.00 -5.72 -18.71
N ALA A 109 12.04 -5.45 -17.93
CA ALA A 109 13.42 -5.40 -18.41
C ALA A 109 14.00 -6.80 -18.68
#